data_269cb6338062c641b04dade4b299cead
#
_entry.id   269cb6338062c641b04dade4b299cead
#
_cell.length_a   1.000
_cell.length_b   1.000
_cell.length_c   1.000
_cell.angle_alpha   90.00
_cell.angle_beta   90.00
_cell.angle_gamma   90.00
#
_symmetry.space_group_name_H-M   'P 1'
#
loop_
_entity.id
_entity.type
_entity.pdbx_description
1 polymer ?
#
loop_
_entity_poly.entity_id
_entity_poly.type
_entity_poly.pdbx_seq_one_letter_code
_entity_poly.pdbx_strand_id
1 'polypeptide(L)'
;MSKVKSWCRANAMLVISLLAAVVTAFFVPPDRDYLGYYDLKTLACLFCVLAVVGALRDLHIFSALSQRMVHTFSTVRGVCTALVVITMFGSMLLTNDTALLTFLPLGWFVLSSTGQEKHTALLFILQNCAANLCGMITPFGNPQNLYLFSYYGLSTKTFFSAMLPPFILSTVLILLCCLVFPKEQLSVPGAQVTVDSCRAVIYGGLFCLAVAMVLRLVPYVLGLTVIVLALWFLDRHALKTVDWALLATFAAFFTFSGFSALAFFSLAS
;
A
#
# COMPACT_ATOMS: atom_id res chain seq x y z
N MET A 1 -11.72 -24.92 19.71
CA MET A 1 -10.97 -23.76 20.27
C MET A 1 -9.65 -23.43 19.55
N SER A 2 -8.91 -24.41 19.02
CA SER A 2 -7.61 -24.14 18.35
C SER A 2 -7.73 -23.35 17.03
N LYS A 3 -8.71 -23.66 16.17
CA LYS A 3 -8.90 -22.99 14.86
C LYS A 3 -9.28 -21.51 14.99
N VAL A 4 -10.17 -21.17 15.95
CA VAL A 4 -10.57 -19.76 16.19
C VAL A 4 -9.38 -18.96 16.72
N LYS A 5 -8.61 -19.51 17.64
CA LYS A 5 -7.41 -18.86 18.20
C LYS A 5 -6.33 -18.64 17.14
N SER A 6 -6.15 -19.58 16.23
CA SER A 6 -5.24 -19.45 15.08
C SER A 6 -5.72 -18.39 14.11
N TRP A 7 -7.04 -18.37 13.78
CA TRP A 7 -7.62 -17.37 12.90
C TRP A 7 -7.53 -15.95 13.50
N CYS A 8 -7.84 -15.77 14.79
CA CYS A 8 -7.70 -14.50 15.48
C CYS A 8 -6.24 -13.99 15.51
N ARG A 9 -5.27 -14.89 15.65
CA ARG A 9 -3.85 -14.51 15.56
C ARG A 9 -3.46 -14.08 14.15
N ALA A 10 -3.94 -14.80 13.14
CA ALA A 10 -3.66 -14.46 11.73
C ALA A 10 -4.30 -13.12 11.32
N ASN A 11 -5.45 -12.76 11.93
CA ASN A 11 -6.20 -11.53 11.63
C ASN A 11 -6.26 -10.60 12.85
N ALA A 12 -5.15 -10.47 13.59
CA ALA A 12 -5.13 -9.72 14.85
C ALA A 12 -5.56 -8.25 14.67
N MET A 13 -5.12 -7.60 13.60
CA MET A 13 -5.49 -6.21 13.29
C MET A 13 -6.99 -6.06 13.06
N LEU A 14 -7.61 -6.99 12.30
CA LEU A 14 -9.06 -7.02 12.11
C LEU A 14 -9.81 -7.19 13.44
N VAL A 15 -9.36 -8.11 14.28
CA VAL A 15 -10.01 -8.36 15.58
C VAL A 15 -9.92 -7.13 16.48
N ILE A 16 -8.74 -6.49 16.56
CA ILE A 16 -8.53 -5.28 17.36
C ILE A 16 -9.39 -4.13 16.82
N SER A 17 -9.40 -3.90 15.50
CA SER A 17 -10.18 -2.82 14.90
C SER A 17 -11.69 -3.01 15.07
N LEU A 18 -12.18 -4.26 14.95
CA LEU A 18 -13.59 -4.58 15.21
C LEU A 18 -13.95 -4.37 16.68
N LEU A 19 -13.09 -4.80 17.61
CA LEU A 19 -13.31 -4.56 19.04
C LEU A 19 -13.35 -3.06 19.36
N ALA A 20 -12.44 -2.29 18.81
CA ALA A 20 -12.43 -0.84 18.96
C ALA A 20 -13.72 -0.20 18.40
N ALA A 21 -14.14 -0.61 17.20
CA ALA A 21 -15.38 -0.13 16.59
C ALA A 21 -16.63 -0.50 17.42
N VAL A 22 -16.70 -1.72 17.96
CA VAL A 22 -17.80 -2.15 18.82
C VAL A 22 -17.82 -1.37 20.13
N VAL A 23 -16.66 -1.19 20.79
CA VAL A 23 -16.58 -0.41 22.02
C VAL A 23 -17.04 1.02 21.79
N THR A 24 -16.60 1.66 20.72
CA THR A 24 -17.03 3.05 20.42
C THR A 24 -18.52 3.14 20.07
N ALA A 25 -19.10 2.13 19.40
CA ALA A 25 -20.53 2.09 19.10
C ALA A 25 -21.42 2.01 20.37
N PHE A 26 -20.89 1.53 21.51
CA PHE A 26 -21.60 1.59 22.78
C PHE A 26 -21.68 3.00 23.38
N PHE A 27 -20.70 3.87 23.10
CA PHE A 27 -20.67 5.23 23.60
C PHE A 27 -21.41 6.22 22.67
N VAL A 28 -21.37 5.95 21.38
CA VAL A 28 -22.06 6.77 20.37
C VAL A 28 -22.98 5.84 19.57
N PRO A 29 -24.32 5.88 19.82
CA PRO A 29 -25.27 5.03 19.11
C PRO A 29 -25.25 5.31 17.60
N PRO A 30 -25.42 4.27 16.76
CA PRO A 30 -25.48 4.46 15.32
C PRO A 30 -26.63 5.39 14.91
N ASP A 31 -26.30 6.44 14.21
CA ASP A 31 -27.26 7.39 13.62
C ASP A 31 -27.28 7.29 12.07
N ARG A 32 -28.06 8.17 11.41
CA ARG A 32 -28.17 8.20 9.94
C ARG A 32 -26.89 8.70 9.27
N ASP A 33 -26.05 9.41 9.99
CA ASP A 33 -24.79 9.97 9.50
C ASP A 33 -23.66 8.93 9.49
N TYR A 34 -23.94 7.73 10.02
CA TYR A 34 -23.02 6.59 10.07
C TYR A 34 -22.42 6.22 8.72
N LEU A 35 -23.22 6.30 7.66
CA LEU A 35 -22.74 6.05 6.30
C LEU A 35 -21.75 7.11 5.81
N GLY A 36 -21.81 8.31 6.37
CA GLY A 36 -20.87 9.40 6.07
C GLY A 36 -19.46 9.21 6.64
N TYR A 37 -19.30 8.32 7.64
CA TYR A 37 -17.97 8.04 8.22
C TYR A 37 -17.11 7.15 7.31
N TYR A 38 -17.75 6.40 6.42
CA TYR A 38 -17.02 5.53 5.50
C TYR A 38 -16.50 6.34 4.32
N ASP A 39 -15.19 6.40 4.17
CA ASP A 39 -14.60 6.85 2.90
C ASP A 39 -14.72 5.72 1.85
N LEU A 40 -15.92 5.63 1.25
CA LEU A 40 -16.22 4.64 0.22
C LEU A 40 -15.26 4.73 -0.96
N LYS A 41 -14.73 5.93 -1.23
CA LYS A 41 -13.75 6.15 -2.29
C LYS A 41 -12.45 5.43 -1.95
N THR A 42 -11.92 5.62 -0.73
CA THR A 42 -10.70 4.94 -0.29
C THR A 42 -10.88 3.43 -0.28
N LEU A 43 -12.01 2.92 0.22
CA LEU A 43 -12.30 1.48 0.20
C LEU A 43 -12.40 0.92 -1.24
N ALA A 44 -13.05 1.63 -2.15
CA ALA A 44 -13.13 1.24 -3.55
C ALA A 44 -11.76 1.25 -4.23
N CYS A 45 -10.95 2.29 -4.00
CA CYS A 45 -9.59 2.36 -4.53
C CYS A 45 -8.72 1.22 -3.99
N LEU A 46 -8.77 0.96 -2.67
CA LEU A 46 -8.05 -0.13 -2.04
C LEU A 46 -8.45 -1.49 -2.62
N PHE A 47 -9.76 -1.74 -2.73
CA PHE A 47 -10.28 -2.96 -3.36
C PHE A 47 -9.75 -3.14 -4.78
N CYS A 48 -9.83 -2.09 -5.62
CA CYS A 48 -9.36 -2.12 -7.01
C CYS A 48 -7.86 -2.44 -7.10
N VAL A 49 -7.03 -1.77 -6.28
CA VAL A 49 -5.58 -2.03 -6.22
C VAL A 49 -5.31 -3.47 -5.82
N LEU A 50 -5.94 -3.96 -4.74
CA LEU A 50 -5.74 -5.34 -4.25
C LEU A 50 -6.20 -6.39 -5.27
N ALA A 51 -7.34 -6.18 -5.94
CA ALA A 51 -7.86 -7.10 -6.94
C ALA A 51 -6.93 -7.18 -8.17
N VAL A 52 -6.49 -6.03 -8.69
CA VAL A 52 -5.59 -5.98 -9.85
C VAL A 52 -4.20 -6.51 -9.51
N VAL A 53 -3.66 -6.18 -8.33
CA VAL A 53 -2.38 -6.75 -7.86
C VAL A 53 -2.48 -8.27 -7.69
N GLY A 54 -3.62 -8.78 -7.22
CA GLY A 54 -3.92 -10.22 -7.18
C GLY A 54 -3.84 -10.85 -8.56
N ALA A 55 -4.52 -10.26 -9.57
CA ALA A 55 -4.48 -10.72 -10.96
C ALA A 55 -3.05 -10.71 -11.55
N LEU A 56 -2.30 -9.64 -11.30
CA LEU A 56 -0.90 -9.54 -11.73
C LEU A 56 -0.01 -10.59 -11.07
N ARG A 57 -0.27 -10.93 -9.81
CA ARG A 57 0.43 -11.99 -9.08
C ARG A 57 0.16 -13.35 -9.71
N ASP A 58 -1.09 -13.65 -10.03
CA ASP A 58 -1.49 -14.94 -10.61
C ASP A 58 -0.91 -15.15 -12.03
N LEU A 59 -0.63 -14.07 -12.77
CA LEU A 59 0.11 -14.11 -14.03
C LEU A 59 1.63 -14.22 -13.86
N HIS A 60 2.15 -14.38 -12.64
CA HIS A 60 3.59 -14.44 -12.37
C HIS A 60 4.40 -13.21 -12.85
N ILE A 61 3.74 -12.05 -13.07
CA ILE A 61 4.40 -10.80 -13.47
C ILE A 61 5.44 -10.37 -12.45
N PHE A 62 5.12 -10.49 -11.15
CA PHE A 62 6.07 -10.16 -10.08
C PHE A 62 7.31 -11.08 -10.11
N SER A 63 7.13 -12.35 -10.47
CA SER A 63 8.25 -13.29 -10.65
C SER A 63 9.14 -12.88 -11.82
N ALA A 64 8.55 -12.52 -12.97
CA ALA A 64 9.29 -12.03 -14.12
C ALA A 64 10.03 -10.72 -13.84
N LEU A 65 9.36 -9.78 -13.13
CA LEU A 65 9.96 -8.51 -12.73
C LEU A 65 11.11 -8.74 -11.74
N SER A 66 10.94 -9.67 -10.78
CA SER A 66 11.97 -10.03 -9.81
C SER A 66 13.21 -10.60 -10.51
N GLN A 67 13.03 -11.51 -11.49
CA GLN A 67 14.14 -12.03 -12.30
C GLN A 67 14.89 -10.91 -13.01
N ARG A 68 14.16 -9.97 -13.61
CA ARG A 68 14.76 -8.82 -14.31
C ARG A 68 15.53 -7.90 -13.35
N MET A 69 14.98 -7.66 -12.15
CA MET A 69 15.67 -6.86 -11.11
C MET A 69 16.95 -7.54 -10.64
N VAL A 70 16.91 -8.86 -10.36
CA VAL A 70 18.08 -9.62 -9.92
C VAL A 70 19.15 -9.67 -11.02
N HIS A 71 18.74 -9.86 -12.28
CA HIS A 71 19.67 -9.82 -13.40
C HIS A 71 20.35 -8.44 -13.55
N THR A 72 19.61 -7.36 -13.28
CA THR A 72 20.14 -5.99 -13.42
C THR A 72 21.07 -5.62 -12.28
N PHE A 73 20.70 -5.94 -11.03
CA PHE A 73 21.43 -5.50 -9.83
C PHE A 73 22.36 -6.58 -9.26
N SER A 74 22.16 -7.85 -9.59
CA SER A 74 23.00 -9.01 -9.28
C SER A 74 23.34 -9.25 -7.82
N THR A 75 23.03 -8.36 -6.89
CA THR A 75 23.36 -8.50 -5.47
C THR A 75 22.17 -8.19 -4.58
N VAL A 76 22.11 -8.82 -3.38
CA VAL A 76 21.07 -8.56 -2.38
C VAL A 76 20.99 -7.05 -2.06
N ARG A 77 22.15 -6.43 -1.81
CA ARG A 77 22.20 -4.98 -1.54
C ARG A 77 21.64 -4.16 -2.69
N GLY A 78 22.06 -4.44 -3.91
CA GLY A 78 21.62 -3.69 -5.09
C GLY A 78 20.10 -3.77 -5.29
N VAL A 79 19.54 -4.97 -5.22
CA VAL A 79 18.09 -5.20 -5.38
C VAL A 79 17.30 -4.56 -4.24
N CYS A 80 17.72 -4.76 -2.97
CA CYS A 80 17.03 -4.16 -1.83
C CYS A 80 17.09 -2.62 -1.89
N THR A 81 18.24 -2.05 -2.24
CA THR A 81 18.37 -0.59 -2.42
C THR A 81 17.47 -0.09 -3.55
N ALA A 82 17.42 -0.78 -4.68
CA ALA A 82 16.53 -0.41 -5.79
C ALA A 82 15.06 -0.46 -5.39
N LEU A 83 14.63 -1.48 -4.63
CA LEU A 83 13.27 -1.57 -4.10
C LEU A 83 12.93 -0.44 -3.14
N VAL A 84 13.84 -0.07 -2.26
CA VAL A 84 13.66 1.06 -1.34
C VAL A 84 13.57 2.37 -2.12
N VAL A 85 14.44 2.59 -3.11
CA VAL A 85 14.45 3.79 -3.95
C VAL A 85 13.17 3.91 -4.79
N ILE A 86 12.70 2.81 -5.39
CA ILE A 86 11.43 2.80 -6.13
C ILE A 86 10.26 3.11 -5.20
N THR A 87 10.26 2.57 -3.98
CA THR A 87 9.23 2.88 -2.97
C THR A 87 9.27 4.35 -2.58
N MET A 88 10.45 4.92 -2.40
CA MET A 88 10.66 6.33 -2.09
C MET A 88 10.06 7.23 -3.18
N PHE A 89 10.43 7.03 -4.45
CA PHE A 89 9.87 7.82 -5.55
C PHE A 89 8.38 7.55 -5.76
N GLY A 90 7.95 6.29 -5.61
CA GLY A 90 6.55 5.91 -5.67
C GLY A 90 5.70 6.68 -4.66
N SER A 91 6.17 6.83 -3.42
CA SER A 91 5.44 7.54 -2.37
C SER A 91 5.38 9.06 -2.57
N MET A 92 6.27 9.64 -3.37
CA MET A 92 6.18 11.05 -3.75
C MET A 92 5.09 11.33 -4.79
N LEU A 93 4.77 10.32 -5.60
CA LEU A 93 3.78 10.42 -6.69
C LEU A 93 2.43 9.85 -6.29
N LEU A 94 2.46 8.77 -5.49
CA LEU A 94 1.30 8.10 -4.92
C LEU A 94 1.18 8.50 -3.45
N THR A 95 0.10 8.08 -2.78
CA THR A 95 0.10 8.14 -1.32
C THR A 95 1.07 7.09 -0.75
N ASN A 96 1.61 7.34 0.46
CA ASN A 96 2.49 6.40 1.16
C ASN A 96 1.89 4.99 1.24
N ASP A 97 0.59 4.88 1.58
CA ASP A 97 -0.11 3.60 1.70
C ASP A 97 -0.19 2.86 0.37
N THR A 98 -0.51 3.57 -0.73
CA THR A 98 -0.55 2.99 -2.08
C THR A 98 0.83 2.54 -2.53
N ALA A 99 1.88 3.31 -2.23
CA ALA A 99 3.25 2.91 -2.54
C ALA A 99 3.63 1.61 -1.80
N LEU A 100 3.28 1.50 -0.50
CA LEU A 100 3.54 0.29 0.27
C LEU A 100 2.76 -0.91 -0.24
N LEU A 101 1.45 -0.76 -0.52
CA LEU A 101 0.63 -1.83 -1.09
C LEU A 101 1.18 -2.36 -2.43
N THR A 102 1.86 -1.50 -3.18
CA THR A 102 2.44 -1.85 -4.47
C THR A 102 3.82 -2.51 -4.33
N PHE A 103 4.70 -1.92 -3.53
CA PHE A 103 6.12 -2.29 -3.52
C PHE A 103 6.52 -3.30 -2.44
N LEU A 104 5.77 -3.45 -1.33
CA LEU A 104 6.05 -4.51 -0.36
C LEU A 104 5.87 -5.91 -0.94
N PRO A 105 4.77 -6.24 -1.66
CA PRO A 105 4.65 -7.53 -2.31
C PRO A 105 5.77 -7.80 -3.31
N LEU A 106 6.21 -6.79 -4.07
CA LEU A 106 7.33 -6.92 -4.99
C LEU A 106 8.62 -7.30 -4.24
N GLY A 107 8.90 -6.63 -3.12
CA GLY A 107 10.04 -6.94 -2.25
C GLY A 107 10.00 -8.39 -1.73
N TRP A 108 8.84 -8.84 -1.28
CA TRP A 108 8.64 -10.22 -0.86
C TRP A 108 8.94 -11.21 -1.98
N PHE A 109 8.38 -10.99 -3.19
CA PHE A 109 8.60 -11.88 -4.33
C PHE A 109 10.07 -11.97 -4.74
N VAL A 110 10.79 -10.83 -4.73
CA VAL A 110 12.21 -10.81 -5.05
C VAL A 110 13.01 -11.64 -4.05
N LEU A 111 12.81 -11.41 -2.76
CA LEU A 111 13.58 -12.10 -1.73
C LEU A 111 13.20 -13.58 -1.60
N SER A 112 11.92 -13.94 -1.74
CA SER A 112 11.48 -15.33 -1.69
C SER A 112 11.93 -16.14 -2.91
N SER A 113 11.90 -15.55 -4.10
CA SER A 113 12.38 -16.23 -5.32
C SER A 113 13.90 -16.47 -5.34
N THR A 114 14.64 -15.73 -4.52
CA THR A 114 16.10 -15.82 -4.42
C THR A 114 16.61 -16.51 -3.12
N GLY A 115 15.69 -17.01 -2.27
CA GLY A 115 16.03 -17.66 -1.01
C GLY A 115 16.63 -16.71 0.02
N GLN A 116 16.30 -15.42 -0.05
CA GLN A 116 16.85 -14.37 0.82
C GLN A 116 15.81 -13.80 1.80
N GLU A 117 14.81 -14.61 2.20
CA GLU A 117 13.71 -14.20 3.09
C GLU A 117 14.18 -13.62 4.42
N LYS A 118 15.37 -14.01 4.88
CA LYS A 118 16.01 -13.48 6.11
C LYS A 118 16.13 -11.95 6.11
N HIS A 119 16.16 -11.32 4.94
CA HIS A 119 16.29 -9.87 4.78
C HIS A 119 14.95 -9.14 4.63
N THR A 120 13.82 -9.86 4.57
CA THR A 120 12.49 -9.28 4.32
C THR A 120 12.10 -8.27 5.40
N ALA A 121 12.33 -8.59 6.68
CA ALA A 121 11.94 -7.67 7.76
C ALA A 121 12.66 -6.32 7.64
N LEU A 122 13.99 -6.34 7.39
CA LEU A 122 14.76 -5.11 7.21
C LEU A 122 14.32 -4.35 5.95
N LEU A 123 14.11 -5.06 4.83
CA LEU A 123 13.61 -4.44 3.60
C LEU A 123 12.28 -3.75 3.82
N PHE A 124 11.32 -4.42 4.45
CA PHE A 124 9.98 -3.87 4.72
C PHE A 124 10.01 -2.66 5.64
N ILE A 125 10.87 -2.68 6.66
CA ILE A 125 11.09 -1.51 7.54
C ILE A 125 11.62 -0.34 6.72
N LEU A 126 12.63 -0.56 5.87
CA LEU A 126 13.21 0.51 5.06
C LEU A 126 12.25 1.03 3.98
N GLN A 127 11.45 0.15 3.35
CA GLN A 127 10.40 0.57 2.42
C GLN A 127 9.32 1.39 3.13
N ASN A 128 8.92 0.99 4.34
CA ASN A 128 7.96 1.75 5.15
C ASN A 128 8.52 3.12 5.55
N CYS A 129 9.76 3.17 6.02
CA CYS A 129 10.44 4.43 6.30
C CYS A 129 10.55 5.30 5.04
N ALA A 130 10.91 4.73 3.90
CA ALA A 130 11.01 5.44 2.62
C ALA A 130 9.65 6.02 2.18
N ALA A 131 8.57 5.22 2.26
CA ALA A 131 7.24 5.68 1.88
C ALA A 131 6.75 6.83 2.76
N ASN A 132 6.93 6.75 4.07
CA ASN A 132 6.43 7.74 5.01
C ASN A 132 7.33 8.99 5.09
N LEU A 133 8.65 8.81 5.20
CA LEU A 133 9.58 9.91 5.41
C LEU A 133 9.97 10.62 4.09
N CYS A 134 10.01 9.90 2.97
CA CYS A 134 10.32 10.54 1.69
C CYS A 134 9.07 11.02 0.97
N GLY A 135 7.93 10.34 1.14
CA GLY A 135 6.64 10.81 0.61
C GLY A 135 6.20 12.17 1.17
N MET A 136 6.74 12.58 2.34
CA MET A 136 6.39 13.88 2.94
C MET A 136 6.86 15.09 2.13
N ILE A 137 7.76 14.95 1.15
CA ILE A 137 8.24 16.07 0.35
C ILE A 137 7.13 16.70 -0.49
N THR A 138 6.11 15.92 -0.86
CA THR A 138 4.95 16.42 -1.59
C THR A 138 3.74 16.63 -0.67
N PRO A 139 2.94 17.69 -0.88
CA PRO A 139 1.75 17.94 -0.06
C PRO A 139 0.72 16.80 -0.11
N PHE A 140 0.67 16.06 -1.21
CA PHE A 140 -0.28 14.97 -1.45
C PHE A 140 0.30 13.58 -1.19
N GLY A 141 1.59 13.46 -0.90
CA GLY A 141 2.23 12.17 -0.60
C GLY A 141 1.73 11.53 0.71
N ASN A 142 1.33 12.35 1.68
CA ASN A 142 0.77 11.89 2.95
C ASN A 142 -0.49 12.68 3.30
N PRO A 143 -1.55 12.06 3.84
CA PRO A 143 -2.76 12.77 4.28
C PRO A 143 -2.49 13.87 5.31
N GLN A 144 -1.53 13.65 6.21
CA GLN A 144 -1.14 14.62 7.23
C GLN A 144 -0.56 15.89 6.61
N ASN A 145 0.25 15.75 5.57
CA ASN A 145 0.84 16.88 4.86
C ASN A 145 -0.20 17.66 4.07
N LEU A 146 -1.15 16.97 3.45
CA LEU A 146 -2.26 17.60 2.75
C LEU A 146 -3.11 18.43 3.71
N TYR A 147 -3.39 17.89 4.90
CA TYR A 147 -4.11 18.61 5.94
C TYR A 147 -3.35 19.87 6.37
N LEU A 148 -2.06 19.75 6.71
CA LEU A 148 -1.24 20.91 7.13
C LEU A 148 -1.15 21.96 6.02
N PHE A 149 -0.91 21.52 4.78
CA PHE A 149 -0.82 22.40 3.62
C PHE A 149 -2.11 23.21 3.40
N SER A 150 -3.28 22.52 3.50
CA SER A 150 -4.58 23.13 3.26
C SER A 150 -5.05 23.98 4.45
N TYR A 151 -4.90 23.46 5.68
CA TYR A 151 -5.39 24.13 6.88
C TYR A 151 -4.66 25.43 7.17
N TYR A 152 -3.33 25.44 7.02
CA TYR A 152 -2.53 26.64 7.25
C TYR A 152 -2.39 27.53 6.01
N GLY A 153 -3.00 27.17 4.87
CA GLY A 153 -2.91 27.95 3.64
C GLY A 153 -1.46 28.16 3.15
N LEU A 154 -0.60 27.15 3.35
CA LEU A 154 0.83 27.27 3.06
C LEU A 154 1.08 27.45 1.57
N SER A 155 2.00 28.36 1.22
CA SER A 155 2.47 28.41 -0.16
C SER A 155 3.30 27.18 -0.47
N THR A 156 3.28 26.74 -1.74
CA THR A 156 4.09 25.61 -2.22
C THR A 156 5.57 25.79 -1.87
N LYS A 157 6.11 27.01 -2.04
CA LYS A 157 7.49 27.34 -1.72
C LYS A 157 7.79 27.15 -0.22
N THR A 158 6.93 27.66 0.65
CA THR A 158 7.08 27.55 2.11
C THR A 158 7.06 26.09 2.53
N PHE A 159 6.10 25.31 1.99
CA PHE A 159 5.98 23.88 2.29
C PHE A 159 7.25 23.11 1.89
N PHE A 160 7.71 23.27 0.64
CA PHE A 160 8.93 22.59 0.17
C PHE A 160 10.16 23.01 0.96
N SER A 161 10.32 24.30 1.29
CA SER A 161 11.46 24.77 2.10
C SER A 161 11.48 24.15 3.50
N ALA A 162 10.31 23.93 4.11
CA ALA A 162 10.20 23.29 5.42
C ALA A 162 10.43 21.78 5.36
N MET A 163 9.96 21.10 4.31
CA MET A 163 10.04 19.65 4.17
C MET A 163 11.37 19.15 3.58
N LEU A 164 12.11 20.00 2.86
CA LEU A 164 13.36 19.60 2.20
C LEU A 164 14.47 19.13 3.16
N PRO A 165 14.77 19.82 4.28
CA PRO A 165 15.82 19.37 5.19
C PRO A 165 15.54 17.99 5.80
N PRO A 166 14.35 17.70 6.42
CA PRO A 166 14.05 16.38 6.94
C PRO A 166 13.97 15.33 5.83
N PHE A 167 13.52 15.67 4.61
CA PHE A 167 13.53 14.77 3.46
C PHE A 167 14.96 14.34 3.09
N ILE A 168 15.90 15.29 2.94
CA ILE A 168 17.28 14.97 2.61
C ILE A 168 17.90 14.10 3.71
N LEU A 169 17.74 14.49 4.97
CA LEU A 169 18.25 13.72 6.10
C LEU A 169 17.72 12.29 6.11
N SER A 170 16.41 12.13 5.97
CA SER A 170 15.75 10.81 5.93
C SER A 170 16.25 9.97 4.75
N THR A 171 16.36 10.56 3.56
CA THR A 171 16.85 9.89 2.36
C THR A 171 18.27 9.38 2.57
N VAL A 172 19.17 10.23 3.09
CA VAL A 172 20.56 9.82 3.37
C VAL A 172 20.61 8.70 4.39
N LEU A 173 19.89 8.81 5.51
CA LEU A 173 19.87 7.79 6.55
C LEU A 173 19.32 6.45 6.02
N ILE A 174 18.22 6.47 5.25
CA ILE A 174 17.64 5.25 4.66
C ILE A 174 18.63 4.59 3.70
N LEU A 175 19.29 5.37 2.83
CA LEU A 175 20.28 4.83 1.90
C LEU A 175 21.52 4.29 2.63
N LEU A 176 21.96 4.93 3.71
CA LEU A 176 23.02 4.38 4.58
C LEU A 176 22.58 3.08 5.22
N CYS A 177 21.35 2.96 5.70
CA CYS A 177 20.83 1.71 6.23
C CYS A 177 20.78 0.60 5.17
N CYS A 178 20.58 0.92 3.90
CA CYS A 178 20.67 -0.07 2.82
C CYS A 178 22.06 -0.70 2.68
N LEU A 179 23.12 -0.05 3.18
CA LEU A 179 24.46 -0.62 3.17
C LEU A 179 24.63 -1.83 4.11
N VAL A 180 23.70 -2.03 5.04
CA VAL A 180 23.66 -3.19 5.93
C VAL A 180 23.38 -4.49 5.16
N PHE A 181 22.67 -4.42 4.02
CA PHE A 181 22.45 -5.59 3.18
C PHE A 181 23.79 -6.14 2.66
N PRO A 182 23.95 -7.48 2.61
CA PRO A 182 25.17 -8.11 2.12
C PRO A 182 25.34 -7.89 0.60
N LYS A 183 26.59 -7.95 0.14
CA LYS A 183 26.93 -7.94 -1.29
C LYS A 183 26.92 -9.38 -1.87
N GLU A 184 26.13 -10.28 -1.29
CA GLU A 184 25.96 -11.63 -1.82
C GLU A 184 25.33 -11.56 -3.21
N GLN A 185 25.85 -12.38 -4.13
CA GLN A 185 25.31 -12.50 -5.48
C GLN A 185 23.97 -13.25 -5.40
N LEU A 186 22.97 -12.72 -6.08
CA LEU A 186 21.68 -13.36 -6.23
C LEU A 186 21.72 -14.28 -7.44
N SER A 187 21.38 -15.53 -7.23
CA SER A 187 21.11 -16.48 -8.32
C SER A 187 19.62 -16.76 -8.36
N VAL A 188 18.97 -16.47 -9.50
CA VAL A 188 17.61 -16.95 -9.73
C VAL A 188 17.72 -18.37 -10.27
N PRO A 189 17.04 -19.37 -9.68
CA PRO A 189 16.90 -20.66 -10.32
C PRO A 189 16.34 -20.46 -11.73
N GLY A 190 17.00 -21.03 -12.72
CA GLY A 190 16.86 -20.73 -14.15
C GLY A 190 15.55 -21.17 -14.84
N ALA A 191 14.43 -21.16 -14.15
CA ALA A 191 13.14 -21.33 -14.79
C ALA A 191 12.72 -19.99 -15.43
N GLN A 192 12.83 -19.88 -16.74
CA GLN A 192 12.24 -18.74 -17.46
C GLN A 192 10.73 -18.74 -17.20
N VAL A 193 10.25 -17.74 -16.49
CA VAL A 193 8.82 -17.53 -16.28
C VAL A 193 8.26 -16.93 -17.56
N THR A 194 7.47 -17.70 -18.29
CA THR A 194 6.71 -17.19 -19.44
C THR A 194 5.46 -16.49 -18.93
N VAL A 195 5.37 -15.20 -19.18
CA VAL A 195 4.20 -14.37 -18.85
C VAL A 195 3.34 -14.24 -20.10
N ASP A 196 2.03 -14.45 -19.95
CA ASP A 196 1.08 -14.12 -21.02
C ASP A 196 1.08 -12.59 -21.25
N SER A 197 1.78 -12.19 -22.31
CA SER A 197 2.00 -10.77 -22.61
C SER A 197 0.69 -10.01 -22.85
N CYS A 198 -0.33 -10.66 -23.42
CA CYS A 198 -1.61 -10.00 -23.69
C CYS A 198 -2.35 -9.67 -22.37
N ARG A 199 -2.47 -10.65 -21.49
CA ARG A 199 -3.06 -10.44 -20.16
C ARG A 199 -2.25 -9.47 -19.30
N ALA A 200 -0.91 -9.54 -19.40
CA ALA A 200 -0.02 -8.65 -18.70
C ALA A 200 -0.26 -7.18 -19.07
N VAL A 201 -0.44 -6.88 -20.36
CA VAL A 201 -0.75 -5.51 -20.82
C VAL A 201 -2.12 -5.07 -20.33
N ILE A 202 -3.13 -5.94 -20.41
CA ILE A 202 -4.49 -5.61 -19.92
C ILE A 202 -4.46 -5.33 -18.42
N TYR A 203 -3.86 -6.20 -17.60
CA TYR A 203 -3.82 -6.00 -16.15
C TYR A 203 -2.91 -4.84 -15.76
N GLY A 204 -1.84 -4.57 -16.52
CA GLY A 204 -1.04 -3.36 -16.39
C GLY A 204 -1.87 -2.10 -16.65
N GLY A 205 -2.71 -2.10 -17.69
CA GLY A 205 -3.68 -1.04 -17.96
C GLY A 205 -4.71 -0.85 -16.83
N LEU A 206 -5.26 -1.94 -16.29
CA LEU A 206 -6.15 -1.89 -15.12
C LEU A 206 -5.43 -1.37 -13.87
N PHE A 207 -4.15 -1.69 -13.69
CA PHE A 207 -3.34 -1.15 -12.61
C PHE A 207 -3.15 0.36 -12.77
N CYS A 208 -2.82 0.83 -13.96
CA CYS A 208 -2.73 2.26 -14.25
C CYS A 208 -4.08 2.97 -14.01
N LEU A 209 -5.20 2.33 -14.35
CA LEU A 209 -6.53 2.85 -14.06
C LEU A 209 -6.78 2.93 -12.54
N ALA A 210 -6.44 1.89 -11.78
CA ALA A 210 -6.56 1.90 -10.32
C ALA A 210 -5.72 3.02 -9.68
N VAL A 211 -4.50 3.23 -10.16
CA VAL A 211 -3.64 4.35 -9.74
C VAL A 211 -4.25 5.71 -10.11
N ALA A 212 -4.81 5.84 -11.31
CA ALA A 212 -5.49 7.07 -11.75
C ALA A 212 -6.72 7.40 -10.88
N MET A 213 -7.45 6.37 -10.40
CA MET A 213 -8.53 6.54 -9.41
C MET A 213 -7.99 7.11 -8.09
N VAL A 214 -6.91 6.55 -7.57
CA VAL A 214 -6.25 7.03 -6.34
C VAL A 214 -5.81 8.48 -6.50
N LEU A 215 -5.19 8.82 -7.65
CA LEU A 215 -4.76 10.18 -7.99
C LEU A 215 -5.93 11.14 -8.30
N ARG A 216 -7.19 10.68 -8.20
CA ARG A 216 -8.40 11.46 -8.49
C ARG A 216 -8.53 11.95 -9.95
N LEU A 217 -7.80 11.35 -10.88
CA LEU A 217 -7.88 11.63 -12.31
C LEU A 217 -9.13 11.00 -12.94
N VAL A 218 -9.62 9.91 -12.34
CA VAL A 218 -10.81 9.17 -12.78
C VAL A 218 -11.79 9.06 -11.61
N PRO A 219 -13.11 9.28 -11.83
CA PRO A 219 -14.13 9.04 -10.81
C PRO A 219 -14.07 7.59 -10.32
N TYR A 220 -14.06 7.41 -8.99
CA TYR A 220 -13.89 6.07 -8.39
C TYR A 220 -14.99 5.09 -8.80
N VAL A 221 -16.23 5.55 -8.99
CA VAL A 221 -17.37 4.71 -9.42
C VAL A 221 -17.11 4.13 -10.81
N LEU A 222 -16.65 4.96 -11.75
CA LEU A 222 -16.34 4.54 -13.11
C LEU A 222 -15.18 3.55 -13.13
N GLY A 223 -14.08 3.86 -12.46
CA GLY A 223 -12.92 2.97 -12.40
C GLY A 223 -13.23 1.64 -11.70
N LEU A 224 -13.97 1.66 -10.57
CA LEU A 224 -14.44 0.46 -9.88
C LEU A 224 -15.26 -0.43 -10.82
N THR A 225 -16.23 0.17 -11.53
CA THR A 225 -17.10 -0.57 -12.47
C THR A 225 -16.28 -1.23 -13.58
N VAL A 226 -15.37 -0.47 -14.21
CA VAL A 226 -14.51 -0.99 -15.28
C VAL A 226 -13.61 -2.12 -14.77
N ILE A 227 -12.94 -1.95 -13.61
CA ILE A 227 -12.04 -2.97 -13.06
C ILE A 227 -12.80 -4.22 -12.67
N VAL A 228 -13.94 -4.09 -11.98
CA VAL A 228 -14.76 -5.24 -11.56
C VAL A 228 -15.28 -6.00 -12.78
N LEU A 229 -15.81 -5.31 -13.79
CA LEU A 229 -16.30 -5.96 -15.02
C LEU A 229 -15.15 -6.63 -15.78
N ALA A 230 -14.02 -5.95 -15.96
CA ALA A 230 -12.87 -6.52 -16.64
C ALA A 230 -12.37 -7.79 -15.95
N LEU A 231 -12.17 -7.76 -14.63
CA LEU A 231 -11.76 -8.93 -13.85
C LEU A 231 -12.84 -10.01 -13.79
N TRP A 232 -14.12 -9.64 -13.78
CA TRP A 232 -15.22 -10.60 -13.83
C TRP A 232 -15.19 -11.46 -15.10
N PHE A 233 -14.85 -10.87 -16.24
CA PHE A 233 -14.79 -11.59 -17.51
C PHE A 233 -13.44 -12.27 -17.75
N LEU A 234 -12.32 -11.64 -17.32
CA LEU A 234 -10.98 -12.15 -17.58
C LEU A 234 -10.46 -13.09 -16.47
N ASP A 235 -10.73 -12.75 -15.20
CA ASP A 235 -10.17 -13.47 -14.05
C ASP A 235 -11.04 -13.32 -12.80
N ARG A 236 -12.06 -14.14 -12.69
CA ARG A 236 -12.93 -14.17 -11.50
C ARG A 236 -12.19 -14.60 -10.23
N HIS A 237 -11.07 -15.31 -10.38
CA HIS A 237 -10.28 -15.75 -9.24
C HIS A 237 -9.66 -14.58 -8.51
N ALA A 238 -9.14 -13.59 -9.24
CA ALA A 238 -8.54 -12.39 -8.67
C ALA A 238 -9.52 -11.62 -7.74
N LEU A 239 -10.82 -11.58 -8.09
CA LEU A 239 -11.84 -10.97 -7.22
C LEU A 239 -12.09 -11.75 -5.93
N LYS A 240 -11.88 -13.08 -5.93
CA LYS A 240 -12.06 -13.95 -4.75
C LYS A 240 -10.85 -13.92 -3.84
N THR A 241 -9.66 -13.70 -4.39
CA THR A 241 -8.38 -13.70 -3.67
C THR A 241 -8.00 -12.34 -3.09
N VAL A 242 -8.87 -11.34 -3.22
CA VAL A 242 -8.72 -10.03 -2.54
C VAL A 242 -8.60 -10.24 -1.04
N ASP A 243 -7.72 -9.50 -0.39
CA ASP A 243 -7.59 -9.51 1.07
C ASP A 243 -8.79 -8.80 1.73
N TRP A 244 -9.88 -9.57 1.88
CA TRP A 244 -11.11 -9.10 2.52
C TRP A 244 -10.91 -8.75 3.99
N ALA A 245 -9.94 -9.38 4.67
CA ALA A 245 -9.61 -9.07 6.05
C ALA A 245 -9.02 -7.67 6.17
N LEU A 246 -8.15 -7.30 5.23
CA LEU A 246 -7.59 -5.95 5.16
C LEU A 246 -8.68 -4.90 4.89
N LEU A 247 -9.57 -5.14 3.92
CA LEU A 247 -10.69 -4.23 3.63
C LEU A 247 -11.62 -4.06 4.83
N ALA A 248 -11.96 -5.15 5.51
CA ALA A 248 -12.79 -5.12 6.72
C ALA A 248 -12.08 -4.38 7.88
N THR A 249 -10.75 -4.49 7.97
CA THR A 249 -9.96 -3.74 8.94
C THR A 249 -10.07 -2.23 8.69
N PHE A 250 -9.94 -1.78 7.45
CA PHE A 250 -10.11 -0.37 7.09
C PHE A 250 -11.53 0.12 7.36
N ALA A 251 -12.56 -0.67 7.02
CA ALA A 251 -13.94 -0.33 7.34
C ALA A 251 -14.16 -0.16 8.84
N ALA A 252 -13.61 -1.07 9.66
CA ALA A 252 -13.67 -0.97 11.12
C ALA A 252 -12.92 0.26 11.66
N PHE A 253 -11.78 0.62 11.07
CA PHE A 253 -11.06 1.85 11.43
C PHE A 253 -11.85 3.12 11.08
N PHE A 254 -12.54 3.17 9.95
CA PHE A 254 -13.41 4.30 9.61
C PHE A 254 -14.55 4.43 10.62
N THR A 255 -15.16 3.32 11.04
CA THR A 255 -16.16 3.31 12.10
C THR A 255 -15.59 3.88 13.40
N PHE A 256 -14.46 3.38 13.85
CA PHE A 256 -13.78 3.85 15.07
C PHE A 256 -13.41 5.34 14.99
N SER A 257 -12.83 5.78 13.89
CA SER A 257 -12.36 7.16 13.68
C SER A 257 -13.52 8.16 13.65
N GLY A 258 -14.63 7.82 12.97
CA GLY A 258 -15.82 8.65 12.92
C GLY A 258 -16.40 8.89 14.31
N PHE A 259 -16.51 7.85 15.12
CA PHE A 259 -16.97 7.97 16.51
C PHE A 259 -16.04 8.77 17.41
N SER A 260 -14.73 8.55 17.30
CA SER A 260 -13.74 9.24 18.11
C SER A 260 -13.78 10.74 17.88
N ALA A 261 -14.00 11.17 16.64
CA ALA A 261 -14.16 12.58 16.29
C ALA A 261 -15.41 13.19 16.97
N LEU A 262 -16.57 12.53 16.89
CA LEU A 262 -17.80 13.01 17.53
C LEU A 262 -17.71 13.04 19.07
N ALA A 263 -17.15 11.99 19.67
CA ALA A 263 -16.96 11.95 21.12
C ALA A 263 -16.08 13.10 21.62
N PHE A 264 -15.03 13.44 20.86
CA PHE A 264 -14.16 14.56 21.20
C PHE A 264 -14.87 15.92 21.09
N PHE A 265 -15.70 16.11 20.07
CA PHE A 265 -16.49 17.34 19.92
C PHE A 265 -17.60 17.47 20.98
N SER A 266 -18.22 16.36 21.39
CA SER A 266 -19.27 16.39 22.43
C SER A 266 -18.72 16.58 23.86
N LEU A 267 -17.44 16.27 24.10
CA LEU A 267 -16.77 16.52 25.38
C LEU A 267 -16.15 17.93 25.48
N ALA A 268 -15.98 18.59 24.32
CA ALA A 268 -15.40 19.93 24.22
C ALA A 268 -16.47 21.04 24.14
N SER A 269 -17.76 20.68 24.00
CA SER A 269 -18.94 21.56 24.05
C SER A 269 -19.57 21.51 25.43
#